data_0c14673ba50a4ac2bdd24ff30541ad6a
#
_entry.id   0c14673ba50a4ac2bdd24ff30541ad6a
#
_cell.length_a   1.000
_cell.length_b   1.000
_cell.length_c   1.000
_cell.angle_alpha   90.00
_cell.angle_beta   90.00
_cell.angle_gamma   90.00
#
_symmetry.space_group_name_H-M   'P 1'
#
loop_
_entity.id
_entity.type
_entity.pdbx_description
1 polymer ?
#
loop_
_entity_poly.entity_id
_entity_poly.type
_entity_poly.pdbx_seq_one_letter_code
_entity_poly.pdbx_strand_id
1 'polypeptide(L)'
;LVVLMFIGACAGSTGGGMKVSRLVIMAKTVVKELGSYFHPKNIKKIKMDGKPVEHEVVRAVNVYFITLMGIFTASVFLVSIEGRDLVTNFTAVASCLNNIGPGLSQVGPTQNFGGLTGLSKYVLMFDMLAGRLELFPLLLIFNPYIYRDMIMGVFRRIRRRRELRRTN
;
A
#
# COMPACT_ATOMS: atom_id res chain seq x y z
N LEU A 1 -7.90 -14.36 13.51
CA LEU A 1 -7.71 -14.63 12.07
C LEU A 1 -7.69 -13.32 11.27
N VAL A 2 -8.72 -12.47 11.36
CA VAL A 2 -8.81 -11.21 10.58
C VAL A 2 -7.61 -10.29 10.81
N VAL A 3 -7.16 -10.12 12.07
CA VAL A 3 -5.97 -9.31 12.38
C VAL A 3 -4.71 -9.87 11.73
N LEU A 4 -4.57 -11.19 11.67
CA LEU A 4 -3.45 -11.85 11.00
C LEU A 4 -3.45 -11.65 9.47
N MET A 5 -4.60 -11.39 8.87
CA MET A 5 -4.70 -11.06 7.44
C MET A 5 -3.97 -9.73 7.10
N PHE A 6 -3.88 -8.80 8.04
CA PHE A 6 -3.16 -7.53 7.83
C PHE A 6 -1.67 -7.62 8.11
N ILE A 7 -1.22 -8.67 8.81
CA ILE A 7 0.21 -8.89 9.07
C ILE A 7 0.79 -9.68 7.90
N GLY A 8 1.38 -8.97 6.97
CA GLY A 8 1.97 -9.53 5.76
C GLY A 8 3.32 -10.20 5.99
N ALA A 9 4.00 -10.50 4.90
CA ALA A 9 5.27 -11.20 4.88
C ALA A 9 6.46 -10.36 5.39
N CYS A 10 7.62 -11.01 5.60
CA CYS A 10 8.86 -10.38 6.03
C CYS A 10 9.38 -9.34 5.02
N ALA A 11 10.24 -8.44 5.50
CA ALA A 11 10.97 -7.51 4.64
C ALA A 11 11.78 -8.28 3.58
N GLY A 12 11.61 -7.93 2.30
CA GLY A 12 12.26 -8.64 1.19
C GLY A 12 11.47 -9.81 0.59
N SER A 13 10.37 -10.23 1.20
CA SER A 13 9.46 -11.20 0.59
C SER A 13 8.64 -10.56 -0.54
N THR A 14 8.31 -11.37 -1.56
CA THR A 14 7.38 -11.01 -2.64
C THR A 14 5.91 -11.05 -2.22
N GLY A 15 5.62 -11.38 -0.96
CA GLY A 15 4.26 -11.38 -0.41
C GLY A 15 3.62 -10.00 -0.43
N GLY A 16 2.33 -9.94 -0.73
CA GLY A 16 1.53 -8.72 -0.69
C GLY A 16 1.26 -8.23 0.74
N GLY A 17 0.54 -7.11 0.85
CA GLY A 17 0.10 -6.56 2.12
C GLY A 17 1.15 -5.76 2.89
N MET A 18 0.85 -5.48 4.15
CA MET A 18 1.73 -4.67 5.01
C MET A 18 2.87 -5.53 5.56
N LYS A 19 4.11 -5.24 5.12
CA LYS A 19 5.32 -5.95 5.59
C LYS A 19 5.50 -5.75 7.11
N VAL A 20 5.91 -6.81 7.80
CA VAL A 20 6.14 -6.81 9.27
C VAL A 20 7.10 -5.69 9.71
N SER A 21 8.13 -5.39 8.91
CA SER A 21 9.06 -4.29 9.21
C SER A 21 8.37 -2.92 9.30
N ARG A 22 7.41 -2.64 8.42
CA ARG A 22 6.62 -1.39 8.45
C ARG A 22 5.73 -1.34 9.69
N LEU A 23 5.11 -2.47 10.05
CA LEU A 23 4.30 -2.58 11.27
C LEU A 23 5.13 -2.30 12.53
N VAL A 24 6.34 -2.86 12.63
CA VAL A 24 7.27 -2.64 13.75
C VAL A 24 7.71 -1.17 13.83
N ILE A 25 8.02 -0.54 12.69
CA ILE A 25 8.38 0.89 12.65
C ILE A 25 7.20 1.73 13.14
N MET A 26 5.98 1.44 12.69
CA MET A 26 4.78 2.15 13.09
C MET A 26 4.50 1.99 14.59
N ALA A 27 4.57 0.77 15.13
CA ALA A 27 4.40 0.53 16.57
C ALA A 27 5.45 1.29 17.40
N LYS A 28 6.73 1.25 16.99
CA LYS A 28 7.79 2.03 17.65
C LYS A 28 7.58 3.54 17.54
N THR A 29 7.01 4.02 16.42
CA THR A 29 6.66 5.43 16.25
C THR A 29 5.59 5.85 17.24
N VAL A 30 4.51 5.06 17.37
CA VAL A 30 3.44 5.34 18.33
C VAL A 30 3.99 5.37 19.78
N VAL A 31 4.78 4.38 20.17
CA VAL A 31 5.39 4.33 21.51
C VAL A 31 6.30 5.53 21.75
N LYS A 32 7.08 5.94 20.75
CA LYS A 32 7.93 7.12 20.82
C LYS A 32 7.11 8.40 21.02
N GLU A 33 6.06 8.59 20.22
CA GLU A 33 5.19 9.77 20.30
C GLU A 33 4.51 9.83 21.69
N LEU A 34 3.95 8.73 22.17
CA LEU A 34 3.39 8.65 23.53
C LEU A 34 4.44 8.98 24.61
N GLY A 35 5.67 8.45 24.48
CA GLY A 35 6.76 8.78 25.38
C GLY A 35 7.18 10.25 25.35
N SER A 36 7.05 10.91 24.20
CA SER A 36 7.34 12.34 24.05
C SER A 36 6.34 13.22 24.82
N TYR A 37 5.09 12.81 24.95
CA TYR A 37 4.10 13.53 25.78
C TYR A 37 4.47 13.52 27.26
N PHE A 38 5.06 12.43 27.77
CA PHE A 38 5.47 12.35 29.17
C PHE A 38 6.83 12.98 29.46
N HIS A 39 7.76 12.96 28.47
CA HIS A 39 9.12 13.47 28.62
C HIS A 39 9.56 14.26 27.39
N PRO A 40 9.10 15.51 27.21
CA PRO A 40 9.30 16.30 25.98
C PRO A 40 10.77 16.64 25.68
N LYS A 41 11.66 16.61 26.70
CA LYS A 41 13.10 16.90 26.55
C LYS A 41 13.91 15.70 26.06
N ASN A 42 13.33 14.50 25.97
CA ASN A 42 14.07 13.28 25.65
C ASN A 42 13.90 12.90 24.18
N ILE A 43 14.81 13.33 23.32
CA ILE A 43 14.82 13.02 21.88
C ILE A 43 15.27 11.58 21.69
N LYS A 44 14.35 10.63 21.72
CA LYS A 44 14.64 9.22 21.39
C LYS A 44 14.56 9.02 19.87
N LYS A 45 15.66 8.56 19.25
CA LYS A 45 15.67 8.11 17.85
C LYS A 45 15.13 6.68 17.79
N ILE A 46 14.23 6.39 16.82
CA ILE A 46 13.75 5.03 16.56
C ILE A 46 14.94 4.23 16.04
N LYS A 47 15.24 3.08 16.65
CA LYS A 47 16.30 2.18 16.21
C LYS A 47 15.67 0.88 15.68
N MET A 48 16.21 0.40 14.54
CA MET A 48 15.90 -0.91 13.97
C MET A 48 17.24 -1.61 13.68
N ASP A 49 17.40 -2.82 14.20
CA ASP A 49 18.65 -3.61 14.12
C ASP A 49 19.91 -2.81 14.54
N GLY A 50 19.78 -2.03 15.63
CA GLY A 50 20.87 -1.22 16.16
C GLY A 50 21.14 0.11 15.41
N LYS A 51 20.56 0.31 14.24
CA LYS A 51 20.72 1.52 13.42
C LYS A 51 19.57 2.50 13.63
N PRO A 52 19.83 3.82 13.68
CA PRO A 52 18.76 4.81 13.75
C PRO A 52 17.99 4.82 12.43
N VAL A 53 16.65 4.78 12.52
CA VAL A 53 15.77 4.90 11.35
C VAL A 53 15.66 6.38 10.98
N GLU A 54 15.92 6.72 9.72
CA GLU A 54 15.79 8.07 9.19
C GLU A 54 14.34 8.56 9.25
N HIS A 55 14.15 9.84 9.48
CA HIS A 55 12.82 10.45 9.59
C HIS A 55 11.99 10.29 8.30
N GLU A 56 12.67 10.27 7.15
CA GLU A 56 12.05 10.06 5.84
C GLU A 56 11.39 8.68 5.72
N VAL A 57 12.06 7.63 6.25
CA VAL A 57 11.53 6.27 6.25
C VAL A 57 10.28 6.18 7.11
N VAL A 58 10.28 6.80 8.30
CA VAL A 58 9.11 6.83 9.19
C VAL A 58 7.94 7.54 8.51
N ARG A 59 8.20 8.69 7.87
CA ARG A 59 7.20 9.43 7.10
C ARG A 59 6.62 8.59 5.96
N ALA A 60 7.48 7.93 5.19
CA ALA A 60 7.06 7.07 4.08
C ALA A 60 6.18 5.91 4.55
N VAL A 61 6.51 5.28 5.69
CA VAL A 61 5.69 4.22 6.29
C VAL A 61 4.32 4.74 6.72
N ASN A 62 4.25 5.91 7.34
CA ASN A 62 2.99 6.51 7.76
C ASN A 62 2.11 6.88 6.55
N VAL A 63 2.68 7.49 5.52
CA VAL A 63 1.95 7.82 4.28
C VAL A 63 1.44 6.55 3.60
N TYR A 64 2.27 5.51 3.53
CA TYR A 64 1.86 4.21 3.00
C TYR A 64 0.66 3.64 3.77
N PHE A 65 0.71 3.65 5.09
CA PHE A 65 -0.36 3.12 5.92
C PHE A 65 -1.67 3.89 5.74
N ILE A 66 -1.62 5.23 5.74
CA ILE A 66 -2.80 6.08 5.52
C ILE A 66 -3.42 5.79 4.14
N THR A 67 -2.59 5.66 3.11
CA THR A 67 -3.05 5.38 1.76
C THR A 67 -3.65 3.97 1.65
N LEU A 68 -3.02 2.96 2.28
CA LEU A 68 -3.54 1.60 2.33
C LEU A 68 -4.91 1.54 3.02
N MET A 69 -5.06 2.22 4.17
CA MET A 69 -6.33 2.30 4.89
C MET A 69 -7.39 3.06 4.09
N GLY A 70 -6.99 4.11 3.36
CA GLY A 70 -7.88 4.86 2.47
C GLY A 70 -8.45 3.98 1.35
N ILE A 71 -7.58 3.23 0.66
CA ILE A 71 -8.01 2.28 -0.38
C ILE A 71 -8.88 1.20 0.22
N PHE A 72 -8.46 0.58 1.33
CA PHE A 72 -9.24 -0.44 2.02
C PHE A 72 -10.65 0.02 2.33
N THR A 73 -10.79 1.20 2.96
CA THR A 73 -12.10 1.76 3.33
C THR A 73 -12.96 2.04 2.10
N ALA A 74 -12.37 2.63 1.05
CA ALA A 74 -13.07 2.92 -0.19
C ALA A 74 -13.55 1.63 -0.87
N SER A 75 -12.71 0.60 -0.94
CA SER A 75 -13.06 -0.70 -1.53
C SER A 75 -14.15 -1.41 -0.75
N VAL A 76 -14.06 -1.42 0.60
CA VAL A 76 -15.14 -1.98 1.44
C VAL A 76 -16.46 -1.25 1.18
N PHE A 77 -16.43 0.07 1.05
CA PHE A 77 -17.62 0.86 0.78
C PHE A 77 -18.24 0.52 -0.59
N LEU A 78 -17.40 0.44 -1.63
CA LEU A 78 -17.84 0.09 -2.99
C LEU A 78 -18.42 -1.33 -3.07
N VAL A 79 -17.78 -2.31 -2.43
CA VAL A 79 -18.27 -3.70 -2.40
C VAL A 79 -19.55 -3.81 -1.58
N SER A 80 -19.72 -2.98 -0.53
CA SER A 80 -20.92 -2.98 0.31
C SER A 80 -22.19 -2.49 -0.42
N ILE A 81 -22.05 -1.77 -1.53
CA ILE A 81 -23.20 -1.37 -2.38
C ILE A 81 -24.00 -2.58 -2.86
N GLU A 82 -23.37 -3.75 -2.96
CA GLU A 82 -24.01 -5.01 -3.36
C GLU A 82 -25.01 -5.55 -2.32
N GLY A 83 -25.02 -5.00 -1.09
CA GLY A 83 -25.95 -5.41 -0.03
C GLY A 83 -25.65 -6.76 0.61
N ARG A 84 -24.42 -7.28 0.47
CA ARG A 84 -23.99 -8.52 1.12
C ARG A 84 -23.60 -8.27 2.59
N ASP A 85 -23.43 -9.39 3.30
CA ASP A 85 -22.99 -9.38 4.70
C ASP A 85 -21.66 -8.63 4.87
N LEU A 86 -21.59 -7.80 5.92
CA LEU A 86 -20.42 -6.98 6.23
C LEU A 86 -19.14 -7.82 6.40
N VAL A 87 -19.28 -9.02 7.02
CA VAL A 87 -18.14 -9.92 7.22
C VAL A 87 -17.58 -10.40 5.88
N THR A 88 -18.47 -10.74 4.94
CA THR A 88 -18.10 -11.12 3.58
C THR A 88 -17.36 -9.99 2.87
N ASN A 89 -17.94 -8.78 2.85
CA ASN A 89 -17.36 -7.62 2.15
C ASN A 89 -16.00 -7.23 2.74
N PHE A 90 -15.93 -7.11 4.06
CA PHE A 90 -14.71 -6.75 4.78
C PHE A 90 -13.59 -7.76 4.55
N THR A 91 -13.88 -9.05 4.69
CA THR A 91 -12.86 -10.10 4.53
C THR A 91 -12.49 -10.36 3.08
N ALA A 92 -13.39 -10.14 2.12
CA ALA A 92 -13.08 -10.20 0.70
C ALA A 92 -12.04 -9.12 0.32
N VAL A 93 -12.28 -7.86 0.72
CA VAL A 93 -11.34 -6.77 0.48
C VAL A 93 -10.02 -7.00 1.22
N ALA A 94 -10.07 -7.40 2.51
CA ALA A 94 -8.86 -7.69 3.29
C ALA A 94 -8.02 -8.80 2.66
N SER A 95 -8.66 -9.86 2.19
CA SER A 95 -8.00 -10.98 1.52
C SER A 95 -7.38 -10.58 0.19
N CYS A 96 -8.10 -9.83 -0.64
CA CYS A 96 -7.61 -9.37 -1.94
C CYS A 96 -6.48 -8.35 -1.80
N LEU A 97 -6.61 -7.35 -0.94
CA LEU A 97 -5.60 -6.31 -0.73
C LEU A 97 -4.30 -6.88 -0.13
N ASN A 98 -4.39 -7.88 0.74
CA ASN A 98 -3.21 -8.54 1.31
C ASN A 98 -2.74 -9.76 0.50
N ASN A 99 -3.39 -10.09 -0.62
CA ASN A 99 -3.06 -11.22 -1.50
C ASN A 99 -2.99 -12.57 -0.77
N ILE A 100 -3.96 -12.85 0.10
CA ILE A 100 -4.05 -14.08 0.90
C ILE A 100 -4.80 -15.18 0.13
N GLY A 101 -5.93 -14.80 -0.52
CA GLY A 101 -6.79 -15.68 -1.28
C GLY A 101 -8.16 -15.87 -0.61
N PRO A 102 -8.32 -16.75 0.40
CA PRO A 102 -9.63 -16.97 1.02
C PRO A 102 -10.00 -15.84 2.00
N GLY A 103 -11.28 -15.48 2.01
CA GLY A 103 -11.89 -14.63 3.04
C GLY A 103 -12.65 -15.45 4.07
N LEU A 104 -13.73 -14.89 4.60
CA LEU A 104 -14.64 -15.55 5.53
C LEU A 104 -16.08 -15.48 4.98
N SER A 105 -17.00 -16.24 5.58
CA SER A 105 -18.40 -16.32 5.16
C SER A 105 -18.54 -16.76 3.70
N GLN A 106 -19.21 -16.00 2.83
CA GLN A 106 -19.50 -16.34 1.42
C GLN A 106 -18.24 -16.38 0.52
N VAL A 107 -17.10 -15.87 0.97
CA VAL A 107 -15.80 -15.91 0.27
C VAL A 107 -14.78 -16.75 1.04
N GLY A 108 -15.25 -17.64 1.91
CA GLY A 108 -14.44 -18.56 2.70
C GLY A 108 -13.75 -19.65 1.88
N PRO A 109 -12.91 -20.49 2.52
CA PRO A 109 -12.12 -21.52 1.85
C PRO A 109 -12.96 -22.58 1.08
N THR A 110 -14.20 -22.78 1.46
CA THR A 110 -15.14 -23.73 0.83
C THR A 110 -16.08 -23.06 -0.18
N GLN A 111 -15.94 -21.74 -0.35
CA GLN A 111 -16.77 -20.91 -1.21
C GLN A 111 -15.88 -20.24 -2.29
N ASN A 112 -16.49 -19.44 -3.17
CA ASN A 112 -15.76 -18.75 -4.22
C ASN A 112 -16.29 -17.31 -4.44
N PHE A 113 -15.48 -16.50 -5.11
CA PHE A 113 -15.83 -15.13 -5.49
C PHE A 113 -16.80 -15.05 -6.69
N GLY A 114 -17.25 -16.21 -7.21
CA GLY A 114 -18.11 -16.28 -8.40
C GLY A 114 -19.44 -15.57 -8.25
N GLY A 115 -20.03 -15.62 -7.04
CA GLY A 115 -21.32 -14.99 -6.73
C GLY A 115 -21.29 -13.46 -6.61
N LEU A 116 -20.13 -12.81 -6.64
CA LEU A 116 -20.02 -11.35 -6.60
C LEU A 116 -20.39 -10.72 -7.93
N THR A 117 -20.91 -9.48 -7.88
CA THR A 117 -21.22 -8.72 -9.10
C THR A 117 -19.95 -8.35 -9.87
N GLY A 118 -20.12 -7.95 -11.15
CA GLY A 118 -19.00 -7.50 -11.98
C GLY A 118 -18.25 -6.32 -11.36
N LEU A 119 -18.98 -5.35 -10.79
CA LEU A 119 -18.36 -4.17 -10.15
C LEU A 119 -17.48 -4.58 -8.97
N SER A 120 -18.00 -5.41 -8.05
CA SER A 120 -17.22 -5.90 -6.90
C SER A 120 -15.98 -6.66 -7.34
N LYS A 121 -16.07 -7.48 -8.40
CA LYS A 121 -14.92 -8.19 -8.96
C LYS A 121 -13.83 -7.24 -9.49
N TYR A 122 -14.21 -6.17 -10.19
CA TYR A 122 -13.24 -5.17 -10.67
C TYR A 122 -12.55 -4.43 -9.51
N VAL A 123 -13.29 -4.06 -8.47
CA VAL A 123 -12.71 -3.44 -7.27
C VAL A 123 -11.72 -4.39 -6.61
N LEU A 124 -12.09 -5.64 -6.40
CA LEU A 124 -11.20 -6.64 -5.79
C LEU A 124 -9.96 -6.95 -6.66
N MET A 125 -10.08 -6.95 -7.98
CA MET A 125 -8.93 -7.07 -8.89
C MET A 125 -7.98 -5.88 -8.74
N PHE A 126 -8.52 -4.67 -8.62
CA PHE A 126 -7.69 -3.48 -8.34
C PHE A 126 -6.98 -3.60 -6.99
N ASP A 127 -7.68 -4.07 -5.94
CA ASP A 127 -7.10 -4.28 -4.62
C ASP A 127 -5.95 -5.30 -4.64
N MET A 128 -6.11 -6.40 -5.40
CA MET A 128 -5.04 -7.39 -5.59
C MET A 128 -3.81 -6.78 -6.26
N LEU A 129 -4.00 -5.93 -7.26
CA LEU A 129 -2.90 -5.21 -7.92
C LEU A 129 -2.24 -4.20 -6.96
N ALA A 130 -3.05 -3.43 -6.22
CA ALA A 130 -2.56 -2.46 -5.25
C ALA A 130 -1.74 -3.11 -4.13
N GLY A 131 -2.19 -4.26 -3.64
CA GLY A 131 -1.48 -5.02 -2.61
C GLY A 131 -0.18 -5.66 -3.10
N ARG A 132 -0.08 -6.01 -4.41
CA ARG A 132 1.08 -6.70 -4.99
C ARG A 132 2.19 -5.76 -5.45
N LEU A 133 1.83 -4.66 -6.12
CA LEU A 133 2.77 -3.77 -6.80
C LEU A 133 3.45 -2.74 -5.89
N GLU A 134 3.35 -2.88 -4.57
CA GLU A 134 3.72 -1.81 -3.64
C GLU A 134 3.05 -0.48 -4.05
N LEU A 135 2.08 -0.08 -3.31
CA LEU A 135 1.11 1.00 -3.53
C LEU A 135 1.66 2.26 -4.22
N PHE A 136 2.92 2.64 -3.93
CA PHE A 136 3.56 3.82 -4.53
C PHE A 136 3.83 3.70 -6.03
N PRO A 137 4.44 2.62 -6.57
CA PRO A 137 4.58 2.43 -8.00
C PRO A 137 3.25 2.44 -8.74
N LEU A 138 2.20 1.84 -8.17
CA LEU A 138 0.87 1.86 -8.76
C LEU A 138 0.29 3.28 -8.85
N LEU A 139 0.38 4.05 -7.77
CA LEU A 139 -0.09 5.44 -7.74
C LEU A 139 0.71 6.35 -8.68
N LEU A 140 2.00 6.07 -8.87
CA LEU A 140 2.84 6.78 -9.83
C LEU A 140 2.36 6.57 -11.28
N ILE A 141 1.87 5.39 -11.62
CA ILE A 141 1.31 5.09 -12.95
C ILE A 141 0.07 5.97 -13.24
N PHE A 142 -0.74 6.26 -12.23
CA PHE A 142 -1.92 7.12 -12.36
C PHE A 142 -1.61 8.61 -12.32
N ASN A 143 -0.37 9.02 -12.04
CA ASN A 143 -0.01 10.43 -11.95
C ASN A 143 0.36 11.03 -13.32
N PRO A 144 -0.48 11.89 -13.93
CA PRO A 144 -0.24 12.46 -15.25
C PRO A 144 1.01 13.36 -15.32
N TYR A 145 1.45 13.92 -14.19
CA TYR A 145 2.65 14.76 -14.14
C TYR A 145 3.93 13.99 -14.48
N ILE A 146 4.03 12.73 -14.09
CA ILE A 146 5.20 11.89 -14.34
C ILE A 146 5.34 11.60 -15.84
N TYR A 147 4.22 11.33 -16.52
CA TYR A 147 4.23 11.13 -17.95
C TYR A 147 4.67 12.39 -18.71
N ARG A 148 4.22 13.57 -18.25
CA ARG A 148 4.60 14.85 -18.86
C ARG A 148 6.09 15.13 -18.68
N ASP A 149 6.64 14.90 -17.50
CA ASP A 149 8.07 15.12 -17.21
C ASP A 149 8.96 14.10 -17.93
N MET A 150 8.53 12.85 -18.04
CA MET A 150 9.23 11.81 -18.77
C MET A 150 9.27 12.12 -20.27
N ILE A 151 8.14 12.51 -20.86
CA ILE A 151 8.04 12.90 -22.27
C ILE A 151 8.90 14.13 -22.53
N MET A 152 8.82 15.17 -21.71
CA MET A 152 9.67 16.37 -21.84
C MET A 152 11.16 16.06 -21.65
N GLY A 153 11.53 15.15 -20.77
CA GLY A 153 12.90 14.68 -20.58
C GLY A 153 13.45 13.97 -21.80
N VAL A 154 12.66 13.14 -22.47
CA VAL A 154 13.02 12.48 -23.73
C VAL A 154 13.18 13.51 -24.84
N PHE A 155 12.25 14.46 -24.99
CA PHE A 155 12.34 15.54 -25.99
C PHE A 155 13.60 16.41 -25.81
N ARG A 156 13.95 16.78 -24.56
CA ARG A 156 15.18 17.52 -24.25
C ARG A 156 16.45 16.74 -24.63
N ARG A 157 16.49 15.42 -24.37
CA ARG A 157 17.62 14.56 -24.77
C ARG A 157 17.76 14.45 -26.28
N ILE A 158 16.65 14.31 -27.01
CA ILE A 158 16.65 14.24 -28.49
C ILE A 158 17.12 15.58 -29.09
N ARG A 159 16.63 16.71 -28.56
CA ARG A 159 17.03 18.05 -28.97
C ARG A 159 18.53 18.27 -28.77
N ARG A 160 19.07 17.93 -27.59
CA ARG A 160 20.50 18.05 -27.30
C ARG A 160 21.39 17.18 -28.18
N ARG A 161 20.93 15.97 -28.56
CA ARG A 161 21.63 15.10 -29.51
C ARG A 161 21.61 15.67 -30.94
N ARG A 162 20.58 16.38 -31.37
CA ARG A 162 20.50 17.04 -32.66
C ARG A 162 21.43 18.28 -32.73
N GLU A 163 21.52 19.02 -31.64
CA GLU A 163 22.44 20.17 -31.55
C GLU A 163 23.90 19.73 -31.63
N LEU A 164 24.31 18.69 -30.89
CA LEU A 164 25.65 18.12 -30.95
C LEU A 164 26.04 17.53 -32.34
N ARG A 165 25.06 17.06 -33.11
CA ARG A 165 25.33 16.59 -34.49
C ARG A 165 25.41 17.72 -35.53
N ARG A 166 25.01 18.93 -35.19
CA ARG A 166 25.13 20.11 -36.08
C ARG A 166 26.42 20.89 -35.85
N THR A 167 27.12 20.64 -34.75
CA THR A 167 28.39 21.30 -34.39
C THR A 167 29.63 20.47 -34.70
N ASN A 168 29.46 19.22 -35.18
CA ASN A 168 30.48 18.36 -35.79
C ASN A 168 30.17 18.19 -37.32
#